data_c8742cc4c4c2b246510cf797adb4090e
#
_entry.id   c8742cc4c4c2b246510cf797adb4090e
#
_cell.length_a   1.000
_cell.length_b   1.000
_cell.length_c   1.000
_cell.angle_alpha   90.00
_cell.angle_beta   90.00
_cell.angle_gamma   90.00
#
_symmetry.space_group_name_H-M   'P 1'
#
loop_
_entity.id
_entity.type
_entity.pdbx_description
1 polymer ?
#
loop_
_entity_poly.entity_id
_entity_poly.type
_entity_poly.pdbx_seq_one_letter_code
_entity_poly.pdbx_strand_id
1 'polypeptide(L)'
;MGIIDGHSHMYHKRATLDSLKKNVSDIEGFDINLLFRRLDEIGISRFQTMSQSMERIRGMWLGSNELAAELQQLEPTRIISFAAAEPLDAEDRLNTAQLKELDNLVTSKSIKGLLLTPGYGHYYANDPRIYPFYEKAIELDIPVYFHHSHQFGPPENCPLKYCQVTFLDDLTIDFPELRFDVEHMGYPWTEELLCIMARSPNVYTDFAMFIEPYLGKGRRLLLARNLAMAREYGVLDRVFYGSDYVGENVDEYIGLLQREISYIRNGLNRDLQAQGYPTLTQQEIDGFLSENVQRLWKMK
;
A
#
# COMPACT_ATOMS: atom_id res chain seq x y z
N MET A 1 14.79 4.13 -16.18
CA MET A 1 13.42 4.29 -15.67
C MET A 1 13.50 4.87 -14.27
N GLY A 2 12.63 5.82 -13.88
CA GLY A 2 12.68 6.39 -12.53
C GLY A 2 12.12 5.41 -11.51
N ILE A 3 12.63 5.47 -10.28
CA ILE A 3 12.14 4.66 -9.16
C ILE A 3 10.77 5.16 -8.73
N ILE A 4 9.91 4.26 -8.27
CA ILE A 4 8.60 4.56 -7.71
C ILE A 4 8.51 3.99 -6.29
N ASP A 5 8.13 4.84 -5.33
CA ASP A 5 7.67 4.38 -4.02
C ASP A 5 6.17 4.04 -4.14
N GLY A 6 5.86 2.75 -4.18
CA GLY A 6 4.52 2.23 -4.47
C GLY A 6 3.60 2.14 -3.26
N HIS A 7 4.10 2.45 -2.06
CA HIS A 7 3.33 2.40 -0.82
C HIS A 7 3.93 3.39 0.19
N SER A 8 3.24 4.49 0.45
CA SER A 8 3.59 5.41 1.53
C SER A 8 2.38 6.14 2.09
N HIS A 9 2.57 6.78 3.23
CA HIS A 9 1.66 7.72 3.86
C HIS A 9 2.34 9.10 4.02
N MET A 10 3.15 9.48 3.03
CA MET A 10 3.84 10.77 3.05
C MET A 10 2.83 11.91 3.10
N TYR A 11 3.02 12.84 4.03
CA TYR A 11 2.13 13.90 4.44
C TYR A 11 0.89 13.47 5.25
N HIS A 12 0.69 12.17 5.46
CA HIS A 12 -0.37 11.70 6.33
C HIS A 12 0.18 11.43 7.75
N LYS A 13 -0.55 11.86 8.76
CA LYS A 13 -0.20 11.72 10.16
C LYS A 13 -1.38 11.18 10.95
N ARG A 14 -1.12 10.37 11.96
CA ARG A 14 -2.17 9.88 12.85
C ARG A 14 -2.84 11.06 13.55
N ALA A 15 -4.16 11.09 13.49
CA ALA A 15 -4.98 12.12 14.07
C ALA A 15 -6.30 11.53 14.60
N THR A 16 -6.85 12.14 15.65
CA THR A 16 -8.27 11.96 16.00
C THR A 16 -9.12 12.80 15.06
N LEU A 17 -10.42 12.53 14.99
CA LEU A 17 -11.34 13.32 14.16
C LEU A 17 -11.23 14.83 14.42
N ASP A 18 -11.10 15.23 15.69
CA ASP A 18 -11.02 16.64 16.09
C ASP A 18 -9.72 17.34 15.66
N SER A 19 -8.65 16.57 15.45
CA SER A 19 -7.32 17.07 15.08
C SER A 19 -6.89 16.64 13.68
N LEU A 20 -7.80 16.08 12.89
CA LEU A 20 -7.53 15.56 11.55
C LEU A 20 -7.11 16.69 10.61
N LYS A 21 -5.94 16.54 10.00
CA LYS A 21 -5.49 17.40 8.91
C LYS A 21 -6.26 17.07 7.65
N LYS A 22 -6.94 18.05 7.09
CA LYS A 22 -7.82 17.87 5.93
C LYS A 22 -7.23 18.38 4.62
N ASN A 23 -6.25 19.33 4.71
CA ASN A 23 -5.68 19.99 3.55
C ASN A 23 -4.18 20.18 3.74
N VAL A 24 -3.46 20.45 2.66
CA VAL A 24 -2.02 20.77 2.72
C VAL A 24 -1.72 22.02 3.53
N SER A 25 -2.65 22.98 3.60
CA SER A 25 -2.52 24.19 4.42
C SER A 25 -2.44 23.91 5.93
N ASP A 26 -2.91 22.75 6.38
CA ASP A 26 -2.84 22.32 7.77
C ASP A 26 -1.50 21.67 8.14
N ILE A 27 -0.61 21.50 7.15
CA ILE A 27 0.72 20.92 7.33
C ILE A 27 1.73 22.05 7.53
N GLU A 28 2.33 22.11 8.71
CA GLU A 28 3.34 23.12 9.03
C GLU A 28 4.58 22.93 8.13
N GLY A 29 5.00 24.01 7.46
CA GLY A 29 6.18 23.98 6.59
C GLY A 29 6.01 23.14 5.31
N PHE A 30 4.78 22.91 4.86
CA PHE A 30 4.53 22.20 3.60
C PHE A 30 5.24 22.86 2.43
N ASP A 31 6.13 22.11 1.78
CA ASP A 31 6.84 22.54 0.55
C ASP A 31 6.97 21.35 -0.40
N ILE A 32 6.05 21.24 -1.34
CA ILE A 32 6.05 20.19 -2.34
C ILE A 32 7.23 20.28 -3.30
N ASN A 33 7.72 21.50 -3.57
CA ASN A 33 8.88 21.70 -4.45
C ASN A 33 10.18 21.23 -3.78
N LEU A 34 10.30 21.41 -2.45
CA LEU A 34 11.40 20.83 -1.70
C LEU A 34 11.39 19.31 -1.81
N LEU A 35 10.23 18.69 -1.57
CA LEU A 35 10.10 17.24 -1.68
C LEU A 35 10.54 16.76 -3.06
N PHE A 36 10.04 17.35 -4.14
CA PHE A 36 10.38 16.89 -5.49
C PHE A 36 11.86 17.09 -5.83
N ARG A 37 12.47 18.19 -5.45
CA ARG A 37 13.93 18.36 -5.63
C ARG A 37 14.71 17.24 -4.93
N ARG A 38 14.32 16.91 -3.70
CA ARG A 38 15.00 15.85 -2.93
C ARG A 38 14.76 14.45 -3.52
N LEU A 39 13.56 14.17 -4.01
CA LEU A 39 13.25 12.93 -4.72
C LEU A 39 14.05 12.79 -6.02
N ASP A 40 14.19 13.88 -6.79
CA ASP A 40 14.97 13.90 -8.03
C ASP A 40 16.46 13.60 -7.77
N GLU A 41 17.03 14.11 -6.68
CA GLU A 41 18.42 13.84 -6.27
C GLU A 41 18.70 12.34 -6.07
N ILE A 42 17.69 11.55 -5.70
CA ILE A 42 17.81 10.11 -5.44
C ILE A 42 17.16 9.24 -6.52
N GLY A 43 16.67 9.86 -7.60
CA GLY A 43 16.11 9.17 -8.77
C GLY A 43 14.68 8.65 -8.59
N ILE A 44 13.93 9.14 -7.60
CA ILE A 44 12.51 8.82 -7.41
C ILE A 44 11.66 9.71 -8.33
N SER A 45 10.97 9.08 -9.26
CA SER A 45 10.12 9.78 -10.23
C SER A 45 8.69 9.99 -9.75
N ARG A 46 8.19 9.07 -8.93
CA ARG A 46 6.81 9.08 -8.41
C ARG A 46 6.78 8.48 -7.01
N PHE A 47 5.78 8.87 -6.24
CA PHE A 47 5.42 8.17 -5.02
C PHE A 47 3.91 8.04 -4.89
N GLN A 48 3.48 6.94 -4.28
CA GLN A 48 2.11 6.76 -3.85
C GLN A 48 1.97 7.34 -2.44
N THR A 49 0.83 7.96 -2.15
CA THR A 49 0.45 8.34 -0.79
C THR A 49 -1.01 8.04 -0.55
N MET A 50 -1.38 7.66 0.66
CA MET A 50 -2.75 7.27 0.97
C MET A 50 -3.17 7.66 2.37
N SER A 51 -4.42 8.06 2.50
CA SER A 51 -5.10 8.12 3.79
C SER A 51 -5.39 6.71 4.29
N GLN A 52 -5.64 6.58 5.59
CA GLN A 52 -6.08 5.31 6.18
C GLN A 52 -7.13 5.57 7.25
N SER A 53 -8.28 4.90 7.14
CA SER A 53 -9.31 4.99 8.16
C SER A 53 -9.17 3.87 9.20
N MET A 54 -9.28 4.26 10.44
CA MET A 54 -9.46 3.39 11.60
C MET A 54 -10.59 3.96 12.48
N GLU A 55 -11.50 4.70 11.86
CA GLU A 55 -12.51 5.52 12.55
C GLU A 55 -13.49 4.65 13.31
N ARG A 56 -14.05 3.64 12.64
CA ARG A 56 -15.10 2.78 13.18
C ARG A 56 -14.74 2.13 14.52
N ILE A 57 -13.50 1.67 14.67
CA ILE A 57 -13.05 0.93 15.85
C ILE A 57 -12.25 1.81 16.81
N ARG A 58 -11.52 2.81 16.29
CA ARG A 58 -10.54 3.57 17.07
C ARG A 58 -10.79 5.08 17.09
N GLY A 59 -11.76 5.59 16.33
CA GLY A 59 -11.99 7.03 16.20
C GLY A 59 -10.76 7.78 15.63
N MET A 60 -9.96 7.13 14.79
CA MET A 60 -8.70 7.68 14.29
C MET A 60 -8.60 7.55 12.77
N TRP A 61 -7.87 8.50 12.19
CA TRP A 61 -7.43 8.47 10.81
C TRP A 61 -5.90 8.62 10.71
N LEU A 62 -5.37 8.19 9.58
CA LEU A 62 -4.06 8.57 9.09
C LEU A 62 -4.29 9.52 7.91
N GLY A 63 -4.11 10.83 8.14
CA GLY A 63 -4.53 11.86 7.18
C GLY A 63 -6.02 11.88 6.89
N SER A 64 -6.40 12.38 5.71
CA SER A 64 -7.79 12.41 5.24
C SER A 64 -7.88 12.18 3.74
N ASN A 65 -9.07 11.84 3.26
CA ASN A 65 -9.34 11.72 1.82
C ASN A 65 -9.24 13.07 1.10
N GLU A 66 -9.61 14.17 1.78
CA GLU A 66 -9.47 15.52 1.25
C GLU A 66 -7.99 15.88 1.02
N LEU A 67 -7.12 15.58 1.99
CA LEU A 67 -5.68 15.78 1.86
C LEU A 67 -5.10 14.93 0.73
N ALA A 68 -5.48 13.66 0.65
CA ALA A 68 -5.06 12.77 -0.45
C ALA A 68 -5.46 13.33 -1.82
N ALA A 69 -6.69 13.84 -1.93
CA ALA A 69 -7.21 14.44 -3.16
C ALA A 69 -6.49 15.74 -3.53
N GLU A 70 -6.19 16.60 -2.55
CA GLU A 70 -5.44 17.83 -2.78
C GLU A 70 -4.00 17.53 -3.24
N LEU A 71 -3.31 16.59 -2.59
CA LEU A 71 -1.98 16.14 -3.01
C LEU A 71 -1.99 15.61 -4.46
N GLN A 72 -2.99 14.79 -4.82
CA GLN A 72 -3.15 14.29 -6.20
C GLN A 72 -3.30 15.42 -7.22
N GLN A 73 -4.02 16.48 -6.87
CA GLN A 73 -4.27 17.61 -7.75
C GLN A 73 -3.07 18.55 -7.90
N LEU A 74 -2.21 18.64 -6.87
CA LEU A 74 -1.00 19.46 -6.91
C LEU A 74 0.00 18.97 -7.98
N GLU A 75 0.20 17.67 -8.09
CA GLU A 75 1.15 17.11 -9.07
C GLU A 75 0.68 15.73 -9.56
N PRO A 76 -0.31 15.68 -10.47
CA PRO A 76 -0.99 14.46 -10.88
C PRO A 76 -0.11 13.46 -11.64
N THR A 77 1.07 13.88 -12.08
CA THR A 77 2.02 13.03 -12.82
C THR A 77 3.02 12.34 -11.89
N ARG A 78 3.23 12.86 -10.69
CA ARG A 78 4.24 12.39 -9.74
C ARG A 78 3.66 11.85 -8.45
N ILE A 79 2.49 12.31 -8.04
CA ILE A 79 1.76 11.85 -6.86
C ILE A 79 0.63 10.92 -7.30
N ILE A 80 0.58 9.75 -6.71
CA ILE A 80 -0.48 8.76 -6.93
C ILE A 80 -1.21 8.58 -5.60
N SER A 81 -2.32 9.30 -5.43
CA SER A 81 -3.03 9.28 -4.16
C SER A 81 -4.17 8.26 -4.14
N PHE A 82 -4.29 7.56 -3.00
CA PHE A 82 -5.38 6.65 -2.73
C PHE A 82 -6.23 7.18 -1.59
N ALA A 83 -7.53 6.94 -1.67
CA ALA A 83 -8.47 7.20 -0.58
C ALA A 83 -8.67 5.96 0.27
N ALA A 84 -9.00 6.14 1.53
CA ALA A 84 -9.44 5.08 2.41
C ALA A 84 -10.95 5.04 2.55
N ALA A 85 -11.51 3.87 2.89
CA ALA A 85 -12.90 3.74 3.25
C ALA A 85 -13.11 2.77 4.44
N GLU A 86 -14.13 3.06 5.23
CA GLU A 86 -14.75 2.10 6.16
C GLU A 86 -15.98 1.52 5.45
N PRO A 87 -15.88 0.29 4.90
CA PRO A 87 -16.96 -0.24 4.07
C PRO A 87 -18.23 -0.62 4.87
N LEU A 88 -18.09 -0.74 6.20
CA LEU A 88 -19.22 -0.92 7.11
C LEU A 88 -19.41 0.32 8.00
N ASP A 89 -20.66 0.69 8.25
CA ASP A 89 -21.03 1.75 9.21
C ASP A 89 -20.98 1.26 10.67
N ALA A 90 -21.34 2.13 11.61
CA ALA A 90 -21.35 1.81 13.04
C ALA A 90 -22.34 0.70 13.43
N GLU A 91 -23.33 0.42 12.60
CA GLU A 91 -24.34 -0.63 12.79
C GLU A 91 -24.04 -1.89 11.97
N ASP A 92 -22.80 -2.06 11.48
CA ASP A 92 -22.36 -3.19 10.67
C ASP A 92 -23.12 -3.36 9.33
N ARG A 93 -23.60 -2.26 8.75
CA ARG A 93 -24.25 -2.24 7.42
C ARG A 93 -23.31 -1.65 6.39
N LEU A 94 -23.61 -1.85 5.11
CA LEU A 94 -22.90 -1.19 4.02
C LEU A 94 -22.86 0.34 4.23
N ASN A 95 -21.68 0.91 4.25
CA ASN A 95 -21.48 2.37 4.36
C ASN A 95 -21.69 3.04 3.00
N THR A 96 -22.96 3.27 2.65
CA THR A 96 -23.33 3.88 1.36
C THR A 96 -22.83 5.32 1.22
N ALA A 97 -22.59 6.03 2.33
CA ALA A 97 -22.05 7.39 2.30
C ALA A 97 -20.60 7.37 1.79
N GLN A 98 -19.76 6.49 2.33
CA GLN A 98 -18.37 6.36 1.88
C GLN A 98 -18.24 5.71 0.49
N LEU A 99 -19.17 4.84 0.10
CA LEU A 99 -19.22 4.32 -1.26
C LEU A 99 -19.48 5.45 -2.28
N LYS A 100 -20.40 6.36 -1.96
CA LYS A 100 -20.66 7.56 -2.79
C LYS A 100 -19.49 8.56 -2.76
N GLU A 101 -18.84 8.70 -1.61
CA GLU A 101 -17.64 9.53 -1.48
C GLU A 101 -16.53 9.02 -2.39
N LEU A 102 -16.25 7.70 -2.39
CA LEU A 102 -15.26 7.08 -3.28
C LEU A 102 -15.54 7.41 -4.75
N ASP A 103 -16.79 7.26 -5.20
CA ASP A 103 -17.19 7.62 -6.57
C ASP A 103 -16.83 9.08 -6.90
N ASN A 104 -17.17 10.01 -6.01
CA ASN A 104 -16.84 11.44 -6.18
C ASN A 104 -15.33 11.71 -6.15
N LEU A 105 -14.58 11.08 -5.24
CA LEU A 105 -13.13 11.25 -5.13
C LEU A 105 -12.39 10.80 -6.40
N VAL A 106 -12.81 9.69 -6.99
CA VAL A 106 -12.21 9.19 -8.23
C VAL A 106 -12.61 10.04 -9.42
N THR A 107 -13.92 10.30 -9.61
CA THR A 107 -14.44 10.98 -10.80
C THR A 107 -14.15 12.47 -10.82
N SER A 108 -14.21 13.16 -9.67
CA SER A 108 -14.09 14.62 -9.57
C SER A 108 -12.75 15.09 -9.01
N LYS A 109 -12.04 14.26 -8.22
CA LYS A 109 -10.78 14.60 -7.55
C LYS A 109 -9.58 13.82 -8.07
N SER A 110 -9.79 12.90 -9.01
CA SER A 110 -8.75 12.11 -9.67
C SER A 110 -7.96 11.17 -8.76
N ILE A 111 -8.51 10.76 -7.62
CA ILE A 111 -7.96 9.69 -6.78
C ILE A 111 -7.75 8.42 -7.63
N LYS A 112 -6.65 7.70 -7.39
CA LYS A 112 -6.17 6.61 -8.25
C LYS A 112 -6.39 5.22 -7.68
N GLY A 113 -6.85 5.09 -6.45
CA GLY A 113 -7.08 3.80 -5.82
C GLY A 113 -7.78 3.91 -4.48
N LEU A 114 -8.07 2.76 -3.92
CA LEU A 114 -8.79 2.60 -2.64
C LEU A 114 -7.92 1.79 -1.68
N LEU A 115 -7.80 2.24 -0.42
CA LEU A 115 -7.27 1.44 0.68
C LEU A 115 -8.40 0.91 1.55
N LEU A 116 -8.39 -0.40 1.79
CA LEU A 116 -9.24 -1.10 2.75
C LEU A 116 -8.39 -1.77 3.83
N THR A 117 -8.84 -1.69 5.07
CA THR A 117 -8.07 -2.15 6.23
C THR A 117 -8.88 -3.13 7.09
N PRO A 118 -9.14 -4.36 6.61
CA PRO A 118 -10.00 -5.32 7.30
C PRO A 118 -9.61 -5.58 8.76
N GLY A 119 -8.32 -5.67 9.04
CA GLY A 119 -7.82 -5.87 10.41
C GLY A 119 -8.16 -4.73 11.35
N TYR A 120 -8.04 -3.49 10.90
CA TYR A 120 -8.36 -2.31 11.72
C TYR A 120 -9.85 -2.03 11.79
N GLY A 121 -10.59 -2.30 10.72
CA GLY A 121 -12.02 -2.12 10.66
C GLY A 121 -12.83 -3.30 11.22
N HIS A 122 -12.16 -4.38 11.66
CA HIS A 122 -12.78 -5.60 12.21
C HIS A 122 -13.87 -6.21 11.32
N TYR A 123 -13.57 -6.35 10.02
CA TYR A 123 -14.42 -7.05 9.04
C TYR A 123 -13.59 -8.04 8.22
N TYR A 124 -14.26 -8.99 7.60
CA TYR A 124 -13.60 -9.92 6.67
C TYR A 124 -13.62 -9.35 5.26
N ALA A 125 -12.52 -9.52 4.52
CA ALA A 125 -12.44 -9.03 3.13
C ALA A 125 -13.47 -9.70 2.21
N ASN A 126 -13.85 -10.94 2.49
CA ASN A 126 -14.88 -11.69 1.76
C ASN A 126 -16.30 -11.51 2.33
N ASP A 127 -16.56 -10.49 3.14
CA ASP A 127 -17.90 -10.20 3.63
C ASP A 127 -18.78 -9.67 2.49
N PRO A 128 -19.87 -10.34 2.09
CA PRO A 128 -20.70 -9.89 0.97
C PRO A 128 -21.31 -8.49 1.15
N ARG A 129 -21.40 -7.99 2.38
CA ARG A 129 -21.92 -6.64 2.65
C ARG A 129 -21.03 -5.54 2.07
N ILE A 130 -19.72 -5.82 1.91
CA ILE A 130 -18.76 -4.82 1.39
C ILE A 130 -18.48 -5.00 -0.11
N TYR A 131 -19.01 -6.01 -0.76
CA TYR A 131 -18.84 -6.29 -2.19
C TYR A 131 -19.15 -5.09 -3.09
N PRO A 132 -20.13 -4.21 -2.78
CA PRO A 132 -20.35 -2.99 -3.57
C PRO A 132 -19.12 -2.08 -3.70
N PHE A 133 -18.15 -2.12 -2.76
CA PHE A 133 -16.88 -1.39 -2.91
C PHE A 133 -15.99 -2.02 -3.99
N TYR A 134 -15.99 -3.34 -4.13
CA TYR A 134 -15.23 -4.05 -5.16
C TYR A 134 -15.83 -3.83 -6.55
N GLU A 135 -17.17 -3.93 -6.65
CA GLU A 135 -17.91 -3.60 -7.87
C GLU A 135 -17.62 -2.16 -8.30
N LYS A 136 -17.63 -1.21 -7.37
CA LYS A 136 -17.32 0.19 -7.64
C LYS A 136 -15.85 0.38 -8.05
N ALA A 137 -14.90 -0.29 -7.43
CA ALA A 137 -13.49 -0.22 -7.84
C ALA A 137 -13.27 -0.75 -9.27
N ILE A 138 -13.96 -1.82 -9.65
CA ILE A 138 -13.97 -2.35 -11.03
C ILE A 138 -14.59 -1.35 -11.99
N GLU A 139 -15.77 -0.80 -11.66
CA GLU A 139 -16.47 0.22 -12.49
C GLU A 139 -15.58 1.45 -12.75
N LEU A 140 -14.87 1.91 -11.73
CA LEU A 140 -13.97 3.07 -11.78
C LEU A 140 -12.57 2.74 -12.32
N ASP A 141 -12.29 1.48 -12.61
CA ASP A 141 -11.00 0.95 -13.06
C ASP A 141 -9.82 1.31 -12.15
N ILE A 142 -10.04 1.33 -10.84
CA ILE A 142 -9.02 1.60 -9.83
C ILE A 142 -8.59 0.34 -9.08
N PRO A 143 -7.31 0.22 -8.64
CA PRO A 143 -6.88 -0.86 -7.78
C PRO A 143 -7.34 -0.65 -6.32
N VAL A 144 -7.44 -1.77 -5.59
CA VAL A 144 -7.67 -1.79 -4.13
C VAL A 144 -6.40 -2.25 -3.43
N TYR A 145 -5.94 -1.52 -2.43
CA TYR A 145 -4.90 -1.98 -1.51
C TYR A 145 -5.58 -2.56 -0.27
N PHE A 146 -5.10 -3.71 0.17
CA PHE A 146 -5.58 -4.37 1.38
C PHE A 146 -4.49 -4.41 2.44
N HIS A 147 -4.73 -3.74 3.56
CA HIS A 147 -3.88 -3.95 4.73
C HIS A 147 -4.20 -5.30 5.35
N HIS A 148 -3.54 -6.35 4.88
CA HIS A 148 -3.71 -7.74 5.29
C HIS A 148 -2.38 -8.30 5.80
N SER A 149 -1.92 -7.77 6.93
CA SER A 149 -0.69 -8.22 7.55
C SER A 149 -0.74 -8.10 9.06
N HIS A 150 0.27 -8.68 9.70
CA HIS A 150 0.51 -8.51 11.13
C HIS A 150 0.80 -7.03 11.46
N GLN A 151 0.12 -6.52 12.45
CA GLN A 151 0.32 -5.19 13.00
C GLN A 151 1.08 -5.21 14.33
N PHE A 152 1.78 -4.12 14.60
CA PHE A 152 2.36 -3.85 15.90
C PHE A 152 1.35 -3.12 16.78
N GLY A 153 1.27 -3.51 18.04
CA GLY A 153 0.38 -2.88 19.01
C GLY A 153 -0.50 -3.90 19.74
N PRO A 154 -1.41 -3.41 20.59
CA PRO A 154 -2.32 -4.29 21.30
C PRO A 154 -3.18 -5.13 20.34
N PRO A 155 -3.36 -6.43 20.61
CA PRO A 155 -4.05 -7.36 19.70
C PRO A 155 -5.48 -6.94 19.34
N GLU A 156 -6.15 -6.24 20.24
CA GLU A 156 -7.50 -5.73 20.03
C GLU A 156 -7.61 -4.65 18.94
N ASN A 157 -6.50 -4.00 18.60
CA ASN A 157 -6.49 -2.96 17.56
C ASN A 157 -6.56 -3.54 16.15
N CYS A 158 -5.97 -4.72 15.95
CA CYS A 158 -5.94 -5.38 14.64
C CYS A 158 -5.91 -6.91 14.85
N PRO A 159 -7.06 -7.53 15.17
CA PRO A 159 -7.12 -8.97 15.40
C PRO A 159 -6.75 -9.75 14.14
N LEU A 160 -5.77 -10.65 14.26
CA LEU A 160 -5.23 -11.44 13.14
C LEU A 160 -6.28 -12.21 12.33
N LYS A 161 -7.40 -12.57 12.96
CA LYS A 161 -8.48 -13.28 12.27
C LYS A 161 -9.04 -12.52 11.05
N TYR A 162 -8.93 -11.19 11.05
CA TYR A 162 -9.38 -10.36 9.93
C TYR A 162 -8.28 -10.12 8.88
N CYS A 163 -7.04 -10.52 9.18
CA CYS A 163 -5.87 -10.28 8.33
C CYS A 163 -5.44 -11.51 7.53
N GLN A 164 -6.13 -12.65 7.64
CA GLN A 164 -5.78 -13.86 6.91
C GLN A 164 -6.01 -13.70 5.41
N VAL A 165 -4.96 -13.87 4.63
CA VAL A 165 -4.99 -13.66 3.17
C VAL A 165 -5.91 -14.64 2.44
N THR A 166 -6.24 -15.77 3.04
CA THR A 166 -7.15 -16.77 2.46
C THR A 166 -8.57 -16.24 2.21
N PHE A 167 -8.99 -15.17 2.91
CA PHE A 167 -10.26 -14.50 2.60
C PHE A 167 -10.22 -13.73 1.27
N LEU A 168 -9.02 -13.38 0.78
CA LEU A 168 -8.84 -12.73 -0.51
C LEU A 168 -8.93 -13.73 -1.68
N ASP A 169 -8.81 -15.03 -1.41
CA ASP A 169 -8.99 -16.05 -2.44
C ASP A 169 -10.42 -16.02 -3.00
N ASP A 170 -11.42 -15.85 -2.13
CA ASP A 170 -12.83 -15.73 -2.55
C ASP A 170 -13.02 -14.53 -3.50
N LEU A 171 -12.30 -13.41 -3.27
CA LEU A 171 -12.38 -12.25 -4.14
C LEU A 171 -11.84 -12.53 -5.55
N THR A 172 -10.85 -13.40 -5.68
CA THR A 172 -10.31 -13.77 -7.01
C THR A 172 -11.30 -14.61 -7.82
N ILE A 173 -12.25 -15.25 -7.14
CA ILE A 173 -13.33 -16.06 -7.74
C ILE A 173 -14.52 -15.15 -8.08
N ASP A 174 -14.95 -14.32 -7.11
CA ASP A 174 -16.16 -13.51 -7.24
C ASP A 174 -15.94 -12.27 -8.11
N PHE A 175 -14.70 -11.73 -8.13
CA PHE A 175 -14.30 -10.51 -8.83
C PHE A 175 -12.99 -10.70 -9.63
N PRO A 176 -12.95 -11.55 -10.66
CA PRO A 176 -11.71 -11.87 -11.37
C PRO A 176 -11.06 -10.65 -12.07
N GLU A 177 -11.81 -9.59 -12.33
CA GLU A 177 -11.31 -8.33 -12.91
C GLU A 177 -10.71 -7.39 -11.86
N LEU A 178 -10.97 -7.58 -10.57
CA LEU A 178 -10.49 -6.72 -9.50
C LEU A 178 -8.97 -6.80 -9.43
N ARG A 179 -8.31 -5.66 -9.60
CA ARG A 179 -6.88 -5.52 -9.36
C ARG A 179 -6.66 -5.12 -7.91
N PHE A 180 -5.84 -5.87 -7.21
CA PHE A 180 -5.55 -5.49 -5.82
C PHE A 180 -4.12 -5.82 -5.40
N ASP A 181 -3.67 -5.05 -4.44
CA ASP A 181 -2.44 -5.26 -3.70
C ASP A 181 -2.73 -5.81 -2.31
N VAL A 182 -1.89 -6.71 -1.84
CA VAL A 182 -1.88 -7.18 -0.47
C VAL A 182 -0.61 -6.68 0.19
N GLU A 183 -0.74 -5.66 1.04
CA GLU A 183 0.38 -4.98 1.67
C GLU A 183 1.28 -5.94 2.45
N HIS A 184 2.58 -5.60 2.51
CA HIS A 184 3.60 -6.28 3.34
C HIS A 184 3.71 -7.79 3.07
N MET A 185 3.57 -8.21 1.79
CA MET A 185 3.60 -9.62 1.38
C MET A 185 2.60 -10.51 2.16
N GLY A 186 1.50 -9.92 2.65
CA GLY A 186 0.51 -10.63 3.47
C GLY A 186 1.07 -11.27 4.73
N TYR A 187 2.20 -10.75 5.25
CA TYR A 187 2.90 -11.37 6.38
C TYR A 187 2.01 -11.50 7.63
N PRO A 188 1.97 -12.66 8.31
CA PRO A 188 2.86 -13.82 8.14
C PRO A 188 2.38 -14.90 7.14
N TRP A 189 1.29 -14.71 6.41
CA TRP A 189 0.69 -15.68 5.47
C TRP A 189 1.21 -15.51 4.03
N THR A 190 2.51 -15.21 3.89
CA THR A 190 3.12 -14.90 2.58
C THR A 190 3.01 -16.07 1.60
N GLU A 191 3.18 -17.32 2.05
CA GLU A 191 3.13 -18.48 1.16
C GLU A 191 1.73 -18.69 0.60
N GLU A 192 0.69 -18.54 1.42
CA GLU A 192 -0.70 -18.58 0.99
C GLU A 192 -1.01 -17.47 -0.01
N LEU A 193 -0.48 -16.25 0.22
CA LEU A 193 -0.60 -15.15 -0.74
C LEU A 193 0.04 -15.50 -2.09
N LEU A 194 1.25 -16.06 -2.08
CA LEU A 194 1.92 -16.45 -3.33
C LEU A 194 1.15 -17.53 -4.09
N CYS A 195 0.49 -18.46 -3.39
CA CYS A 195 -0.44 -19.42 -3.99
C CYS A 195 -1.62 -18.72 -4.69
N ILE A 196 -2.23 -17.70 -4.06
CA ILE A 196 -3.31 -16.92 -4.63
C ILE A 196 -2.81 -16.16 -5.87
N MET A 197 -1.66 -15.49 -5.76
CA MET A 197 -1.05 -14.76 -6.86
C MET A 197 -0.75 -15.65 -8.07
N ALA A 198 -0.26 -16.88 -7.85
CA ALA A 198 0.06 -17.82 -8.92
C ALA A 198 -1.16 -18.19 -9.78
N ARG A 199 -2.37 -18.15 -9.19
CA ARG A 199 -3.64 -18.48 -9.87
C ARG A 199 -4.37 -17.25 -10.42
N SER A 200 -4.07 -16.06 -9.88
CA SER A 200 -4.83 -14.82 -10.15
C SER A 200 -3.89 -13.70 -10.60
N PRO A 201 -3.90 -13.35 -11.90
CA PRO A 201 -2.93 -12.41 -12.48
C PRO A 201 -3.13 -10.95 -12.02
N ASN A 202 -4.28 -10.64 -11.42
CA ASN A 202 -4.62 -9.29 -10.95
C ASN A 202 -4.26 -9.04 -9.48
N VAL A 203 -3.59 -10.02 -8.81
CA VAL A 203 -3.13 -9.92 -7.42
C VAL A 203 -1.67 -9.54 -7.38
N TYR A 204 -1.36 -8.50 -6.63
CA TYR A 204 -0.03 -7.91 -6.43
C TYR A 204 0.32 -7.90 -4.94
N THR A 205 1.57 -7.62 -4.63
CA THR A 205 2.01 -7.39 -3.25
C THR A 205 3.21 -6.48 -3.20
N ASP A 206 3.28 -5.65 -2.16
CA ASP A 206 4.47 -4.89 -1.82
C ASP A 206 5.28 -5.56 -0.71
N PHE A 207 6.52 -5.14 -0.54
CA PHE A 207 7.37 -5.57 0.57
C PHE A 207 7.77 -4.42 1.51
N ALA A 208 6.90 -3.43 1.65
CA ALA A 208 7.09 -2.36 2.62
C ALA A 208 7.34 -2.91 4.05
N MET A 209 8.07 -2.18 4.89
CA MET A 209 8.44 -2.53 6.26
C MET A 209 9.37 -3.75 6.44
N PHE A 210 9.84 -4.39 5.38
CA PHE A 210 10.78 -5.50 5.52
C PHE A 210 12.25 -5.07 5.63
N ILE A 211 12.62 -3.92 5.04
CA ILE A 211 14.01 -3.47 4.95
C ILE A 211 14.40 -2.65 6.17
N GLU A 212 13.71 -1.55 6.39
CA GLU A 212 13.90 -0.70 7.56
C GLU A 212 12.75 -0.91 8.56
N PRO A 213 13.03 -1.00 9.85
CA PRO A 213 11.99 -1.23 10.83
C PRO A 213 11.29 0.07 11.20
N TYR A 214 9.98 0.10 11.09
CA TYR A 214 9.20 1.20 11.67
C TYR A 214 9.18 1.13 13.21
N LEU A 215 9.21 -0.09 13.79
CA LEU A 215 9.13 -0.33 15.23
C LEU A 215 10.07 -1.46 15.70
N GLY A 216 11.33 -1.49 15.26
CA GLY A 216 12.23 -2.52 15.74
C GLY A 216 13.27 -3.02 14.74
N LYS A 217 13.38 -4.32 14.55
CA LYS A 217 14.38 -4.92 13.66
C LYS A 217 13.78 -5.18 12.29
N GLY A 218 14.48 -4.76 11.22
CA GLY A 218 14.13 -5.11 9.84
C GLY A 218 14.03 -6.64 9.67
N ARG A 219 13.25 -7.04 8.67
CA ARG A 219 12.98 -8.46 8.36
C ARG A 219 13.69 -8.87 7.05
N ARG A 220 14.91 -8.38 6.83
CA ARG A 220 15.66 -8.56 5.58
C ARG A 220 15.84 -10.03 5.19
N LEU A 221 16.10 -10.90 6.18
CA LEU A 221 16.21 -12.33 5.92
C LEU A 221 14.87 -12.96 5.49
N LEU A 222 13.76 -12.50 6.07
CA LEU A 222 12.42 -12.93 5.63
C LEU A 222 12.11 -12.40 4.25
N LEU A 223 12.48 -11.15 3.94
CA LEU A 223 12.32 -10.60 2.60
C LEU A 223 13.06 -11.45 1.56
N ALA A 224 14.33 -11.76 1.79
CA ALA A 224 15.12 -12.60 0.86
C ALA A 224 14.46 -13.97 0.63
N ARG A 225 14.02 -14.63 1.71
CA ARG A 225 13.28 -15.90 1.61
C ARG A 225 11.98 -15.73 0.82
N ASN A 226 11.19 -14.72 1.13
CA ASN A 226 9.88 -14.50 0.51
C ASN A 226 10.02 -14.19 -1.00
N LEU A 227 11.03 -13.41 -1.40
CA LEU A 227 11.31 -13.14 -2.81
C LEU A 227 11.80 -14.38 -3.55
N ALA A 228 12.62 -15.22 -2.89
CA ALA A 228 13.00 -16.52 -3.45
C ALA A 228 11.77 -17.40 -3.68
N MET A 229 10.85 -17.46 -2.72
CA MET A 229 9.59 -18.19 -2.87
C MET A 229 8.71 -17.59 -3.99
N ALA A 230 8.58 -16.27 -4.06
CA ALA A 230 7.81 -15.59 -5.11
C ALA A 230 8.34 -15.92 -6.52
N ARG A 231 9.66 -16.12 -6.67
CA ARG A 231 10.24 -16.61 -7.91
C ARG A 231 9.80 -18.04 -8.24
N GLU A 232 9.83 -18.94 -7.27
CA GLU A 232 9.38 -20.34 -7.47
C GLU A 232 7.90 -20.44 -7.85
N TYR A 233 7.08 -19.53 -7.31
CA TYR A 233 5.66 -19.39 -7.69
C TYR A 233 5.45 -18.66 -9.02
N GLY A 234 6.50 -18.10 -9.65
CA GLY A 234 6.44 -17.38 -10.93
C GLY A 234 5.71 -16.02 -10.84
N VAL A 235 5.77 -15.34 -9.70
CA VAL A 235 5.00 -14.12 -9.42
C VAL A 235 5.84 -12.89 -9.10
N LEU A 236 7.17 -12.95 -9.29
CA LEU A 236 8.07 -11.83 -8.99
C LEU A 236 7.72 -10.54 -9.75
N ASP A 237 7.14 -10.66 -10.93
CA ASP A 237 6.72 -9.51 -11.76
C ASP A 237 5.50 -8.75 -11.18
N ARG A 238 4.93 -9.23 -10.09
CA ARG A 238 3.81 -8.61 -9.37
C ARG A 238 4.14 -8.27 -7.91
N VAL A 239 5.43 -8.33 -7.57
CA VAL A 239 5.96 -7.85 -6.28
C VAL A 239 6.62 -6.50 -6.51
N PHE A 240 6.38 -5.50 -5.65
CA PHE A 240 6.95 -4.17 -5.82
C PHE A 240 7.43 -3.55 -4.51
N TYR A 241 8.20 -2.48 -4.63
CA TYR A 241 8.74 -1.71 -3.53
C TYR A 241 7.73 -0.69 -3.03
N GLY A 242 7.64 -0.56 -1.71
CA GLY A 242 6.99 0.52 -0.99
C GLY A 242 7.75 0.80 0.31
N SER A 243 7.76 2.05 0.76
CA SER A 243 8.45 2.45 1.99
C SER A 243 7.61 2.29 3.25
N ASP A 244 6.29 2.39 3.12
CA ASP A 244 5.34 2.57 4.22
C ASP A 244 5.72 3.73 5.16
N TYR A 245 6.35 4.77 4.62
CA TYR A 245 6.67 5.95 5.40
C TYR A 245 5.40 6.65 5.87
N VAL A 246 5.31 6.90 7.16
CA VAL A 246 4.21 7.62 7.80
C VAL A 246 4.74 8.92 8.40
N GLY A 247 4.39 10.07 7.85
CA GLY A 247 4.82 11.35 8.40
C GLY A 247 4.90 12.50 7.40
N GLU A 248 5.43 13.63 7.86
CA GLU A 248 5.48 14.89 7.13
C GLU A 248 6.92 15.40 6.93
N ASN A 249 7.92 14.70 7.48
CA ASN A 249 9.31 15.15 7.44
C ASN A 249 9.99 14.68 6.15
N VAL A 250 10.31 15.64 5.27
CA VAL A 250 10.94 15.36 3.98
C VAL A 250 12.32 14.71 4.14
N ASP A 251 13.15 15.18 5.08
CA ASP A 251 14.51 14.62 5.25
C ASP A 251 14.49 13.19 5.81
N GLU A 252 13.58 12.88 6.71
CA GLU A 252 13.38 11.52 7.22
C GLU A 252 12.92 10.58 6.10
N TYR A 253 11.95 11.02 5.30
CA TYR A 253 11.45 10.26 4.15
C TYR A 253 12.56 9.98 3.13
N ILE A 254 13.29 11.01 2.70
CA ILE A 254 14.40 10.87 1.76
C ILE A 254 15.49 9.95 2.31
N GLY A 255 15.84 10.11 3.61
CA GLY A 255 16.83 9.25 4.26
C GLY A 255 16.41 7.79 4.32
N LEU A 256 15.11 7.50 4.55
CA LEU A 256 14.56 6.15 4.51
C LEU A 256 14.69 5.56 3.10
N LEU A 257 14.19 6.26 2.07
CA LEU A 257 14.23 5.82 0.69
C LEU A 257 15.66 5.53 0.22
N GLN A 258 16.62 6.39 0.54
CA GLN A 258 18.04 6.17 0.20
C GLN A 258 18.59 4.86 0.78
N ARG A 259 18.33 4.60 2.07
CA ARG A 259 18.81 3.37 2.73
C ARG A 259 18.16 2.12 2.14
N GLU A 260 16.85 2.17 1.90
CA GLU A 260 16.11 1.02 1.37
C GLU A 260 16.48 0.71 -0.09
N ILE A 261 16.54 1.72 -0.95
CA ILE A 261 16.95 1.55 -2.36
C ILE A 261 18.40 1.05 -2.43
N SER A 262 19.29 1.59 -1.58
CA SER A 262 20.67 1.10 -1.50
C SER A 262 20.72 -0.38 -1.08
N TYR A 263 19.88 -0.80 -0.14
CA TYR A 263 19.81 -2.21 0.25
C TYR A 263 19.25 -3.08 -0.88
N ILE A 264 18.18 -2.68 -1.55
CA ILE A 264 17.59 -3.43 -2.67
C ILE A 264 18.65 -3.66 -3.77
N ARG A 265 19.40 -2.62 -4.12
CA ARG A 265 20.41 -2.69 -5.18
C ARG A 265 21.68 -3.43 -4.81
N ASN A 266 22.14 -3.29 -3.56
CA ASN A 266 23.47 -3.73 -3.15
C ASN A 266 23.51 -4.77 -2.03
N GLY A 267 22.43 -4.89 -1.24
CA GLY A 267 22.36 -5.75 -0.05
C GLY A 267 21.55 -7.02 -0.25
N LEU A 268 20.42 -6.91 -0.94
CA LEU A 268 19.44 -7.98 -1.07
C LEU A 268 20.02 -9.26 -1.68
N ASN A 269 20.82 -9.14 -2.75
CA ASN A 269 21.48 -10.29 -3.36
C ASN A 269 22.51 -10.97 -2.44
N ARG A 270 23.16 -10.23 -1.54
CA ARG A 270 24.04 -10.82 -0.52
C ARG A 270 23.26 -11.66 0.47
N ASP A 271 22.09 -11.15 0.90
CA ASP A 271 21.24 -11.88 1.85
C ASP A 271 20.61 -13.12 1.22
N LEU A 272 20.25 -13.08 -0.07
CA LEU A 272 19.81 -14.24 -0.84
C LEU A 272 20.91 -15.30 -0.90
N GLN A 273 22.12 -14.92 -1.32
CA GLN A 273 23.27 -15.84 -1.39
C GLN A 273 23.63 -16.43 -0.03
N ALA A 274 23.61 -15.64 1.02
CA ALA A 274 23.90 -16.11 2.39
C ALA A 274 22.90 -17.17 2.87
N GLN A 275 21.69 -17.19 2.31
CA GLN A 275 20.66 -18.18 2.59
C GLN A 275 20.62 -19.33 1.57
N GLY A 276 21.52 -19.33 0.58
CA GLY A 276 21.58 -20.36 -0.46
C GLY A 276 20.60 -20.18 -1.60
N TYR A 277 19.96 -19.01 -1.74
CA TYR A 277 19.05 -18.70 -2.84
C TYR A 277 19.77 -18.08 -4.04
N PRO A 278 19.24 -18.27 -5.26
CA PRO A 278 19.72 -17.58 -6.45
C PRO A 278 19.57 -16.05 -6.30
N THR A 279 20.52 -15.30 -6.87
CA THR A 279 20.46 -13.84 -6.90
C THR A 279 19.39 -13.35 -7.88
N LEU A 280 18.88 -12.15 -7.59
CA LEU A 280 18.02 -11.40 -8.49
C LEU A 280 18.82 -10.80 -9.64
N THR A 281 18.25 -10.82 -10.81
CA THR A 281 18.77 -10.10 -11.99
C THR A 281 18.50 -8.60 -11.84
N GLN A 282 19.22 -7.78 -12.63
CA GLN A 282 18.95 -6.35 -12.68
C GLN A 282 17.52 -6.04 -13.14
N GLN A 283 16.99 -6.81 -14.10
CA GLN A 283 15.62 -6.66 -14.59
C GLN A 283 14.58 -6.90 -13.48
N GLU A 284 14.77 -7.91 -12.63
CA GLU A 284 13.86 -8.17 -11.50
C GLU A 284 13.93 -7.04 -10.47
N ILE A 285 15.13 -6.51 -10.18
CA ILE A 285 15.33 -5.37 -9.29
C ILE A 285 14.64 -4.11 -9.85
N ASP A 286 14.80 -3.84 -11.15
CA ASP A 286 14.16 -2.71 -11.82
C ASP A 286 12.63 -2.89 -11.86
N GLY A 287 12.15 -4.12 -12.00
CA GLY A 287 10.75 -4.50 -11.86
C GLY A 287 10.18 -4.08 -10.51
N PHE A 288 10.83 -4.43 -9.41
CA PHE A 288 10.41 -4.07 -8.06
C PHE A 288 10.38 -2.55 -7.85
N LEU A 289 11.40 -1.86 -8.35
CA LEU A 289 11.56 -0.43 -8.14
C LEU A 289 10.66 0.44 -9.04
N SER A 290 10.01 -0.14 -10.07
CA SER A 290 9.24 0.67 -11.01
C SER A 290 8.15 -0.09 -11.76
N GLU A 291 8.51 -1.09 -12.59
CA GLU A 291 7.62 -1.62 -13.61
C GLU A 291 6.40 -2.36 -13.03
N ASN A 292 6.60 -3.08 -11.91
CA ASN A 292 5.58 -3.94 -11.35
C ASN A 292 4.39 -3.13 -10.83
N VAL A 293 4.64 -2.05 -10.09
CA VAL A 293 3.57 -1.19 -9.57
C VAL A 293 2.87 -0.40 -10.69
N GLN A 294 3.60 -0.03 -11.75
CA GLN A 294 2.99 0.63 -12.91
C GLN A 294 1.97 -0.28 -13.61
N ARG A 295 2.21 -1.60 -13.65
CA ARG A 295 1.22 -2.56 -14.19
C ARG A 295 -0.05 -2.60 -13.35
N LEU A 296 0.08 -2.62 -12.02
CA LEU A 296 -1.06 -2.57 -11.10
C LEU A 296 -1.90 -1.30 -11.33
N TRP A 297 -1.24 -0.16 -11.50
CA TRP A 297 -1.90 1.13 -11.71
C TRP A 297 -2.31 1.40 -13.16
N LYS A 298 -2.02 0.49 -14.11
CA LYS A 298 -2.22 0.68 -15.56
C LYS A 298 -1.60 1.98 -16.10
N MET A 299 -0.45 2.35 -15.59
CA MET A 299 0.29 3.50 -16.08
C MET A 299 1.03 3.13 -17.38
N LYS A 300 1.00 4.08 -18.34
CA LYS A 300 1.71 3.93 -19.62
C LYS A 300 3.11 4.52 -19.54
#